data_c78a7d5490ae0d624aac426b239fdfbc
#
_entry.id   c78a7d5490ae0d624aac426b239fdfbc
#
_cell.length_a   1.000
_cell.length_b   1.000
_cell.length_c   1.000
_cell.angle_alpha   90.00
_cell.angle_beta   90.00
_cell.angle_gamma   90.00
#
_symmetry.space_group_name_H-M   'P 1'
#
loop_
_entity.id
_entity.type
_entity.pdbx_description
1 polymer ?
#
loop_
_entity_poly.entity_id
_entity_poly.type
_entity_poly.pdbx_seq_one_letter_code
_entity_poly.pdbx_strand_id
1 'polypeptide(L)'
;VNYFKPLFTDPERMKKSPKKRSKFAVLVRVKTQIPEIENALVEAGLPVEVIGLGGLMHTPEVADVIALLRTLLLPDNGTALMRLLAGPRLALGPADIRALGKYAKELAEKASQTKSKRLETLLESDGGNAAEADDFTAGSIIDALDQIKDANTKNFSAIGFERLKKFSAELAELRTHLRGSIIDAIIEAERFLRLDVEVLTRHGLHDGRKNLDAFLDEAANFERTGGTLLTFLEWLRIADQEEGGLRPASVSPNSEAIQILTVHTSKGSEWDYVAIPGMNAETFPNKGKKSDSWIRNSSLIPAELRKDNVAIAPFVFPDVVNA
;
A
#
# COMPACT_ATOMS: atom_id res chain seq x y z
N VAL A 1 3.67 -6.63 -29.18
CA VAL A 1 2.69 -5.81 -29.91
C VAL A 1 2.41 -6.42 -31.27
N ASN A 2 3.41 -6.61 -32.13
CA ASN A 2 3.24 -7.09 -33.52
C ASN A 2 2.49 -8.42 -33.65
N TYR A 3 2.59 -9.29 -32.66
CA TYR A 3 1.87 -10.55 -32.63
C TYR A 3 0.41 -10.39 -32.16
N PHE A 4 0.17 -9.60 -31.12
CA PHE A 4 -1.17 -9.44 -30.56
C PHE A 4 -2.09 -8.53 -31.36
N LYS A 5 -1.56 -7.45 -31.92
CA LYS A 5 -2.38 -6.46 -32.62
C LYS A 5 -3.24 -7.06 -33.75
N PRO A 6 -2.72 -7.84 -34.71
CA PRO A 6 -3.54 -8.42 -35.76
C PRO A 6 -4.59 -9.41 -35.23
N LEU A 7 -4.26 -10.18 -34.20
CA LEU A 7 -5.18 -11.16 -33.61
C LEU A 7 -6.28 -10.47 -32.77
N PHE A 8 -5.93 -9.42 -32.04
CA PHE A 8 -6.88 -8.68 -31.20
C PHE A 8 -7.87 -7.87 -32.03
N THR A 9 -7.41 -7.26 -33.15
CA THR A 9 -8.22 -6.45 -34.04
C THR A 9 -8.84 -7.24 -35.20
N ASP A 10 -8.74 -8.57 -35.19
CA ASP A 10 -9.31 -9.43 -36.23
C ASP A 10 -10.82 -9.17 -36.38
N PRO A 11 -11.30 -8.84 -37.60
CA PRO A 11 -12.71 -8.59 -37.88
C PRO A 11 -13.62 -9.77 -37.48
N GLU A 12 -13.16 -11.02 -37.66
CA GLU A 12 -13.95 -12.19 -37.26
C GLU A 12 -14.08 -12.32 -35.75
N ARG A 13 -13.07 -11.93 -34.98
CA ARG A 13 -13.15 -11.80 -33.53
C ARG A 13 -14.15 -10.72 -33.13
N MET A 14 -14.11 -9.57 -33.75
CA MET A 14 -14.95 -8.43 -33.42
C MET A 14 -16.43 -8.66 -33.72
N LYS A 15 -16.77 -9.54 -34.67
CA LYS A 15 -18.17 -9.94 -34.96
C LYS A 15 -18.78 -10.78 -33.84
N LYS A 16 -17.96 -11.46 -33.02
CA LYS A 16 -18.44 -12.29 -31.92
C LYS A 16 -18.94 -11.41 -30.75
N SER A 17 -19.92 -11.92 -30.00
CA SER A 17 -20.34 -11.26 -28.75
C SER A 17 -19.17 -11.23 -27.75
N PRO A 18 -19.09 -10.23 -26.84
CA PRO A 18 -17.97 -10.09 -25.91
C PRO A 18 -17.62 -11.36 -25.14
N LYS A 19 -18.61 -12.13 -24.69
CA LYS A 19 -18.40 -13.40 -23.97
C LYS A 19 -17.74 -14.50 -24.81
N LYS A 20 -17.83 -14.41 -26.13
CA LYS A 20 -17.29 -15.42 -27.08
C LYS A 20 -16.01 -14.94 -27.78
N ARG A 21 -15.53 -13.72 -27.48
CA ARG A 21 -14.27 -13.22 -28.03
C ARG A 21 -13.09 -13.89 -27.35
N SER A 22 -12.06 -14.13 -28.15
CA SER A 22 -10.78 -14.64 -27.62
C SER A 22 -10.18 -13.69 -26.61
N LYS A 23 -9.64 -14.22 -25.54
CA LYS A 23 -9.04 -13.51 -24.40
C LYS A 23 -7.52 -13.53 -24.53
N PHE A 24 -6.88 -12.45 -24.13
CA PHE A 24 -5.45 -12.24 -24.30
C PHE A 24 -4.79 -11.93 -22.98
N ALA A 25 -3.63 -12.52 -22.71
CA ALA A 25 -2.81 -12.18 -21.56
C ALA A 25 -1.33 -12.05 -21.89
N VAL A 26 -0.67 -11.16 -21.17
CA VAL A 26 0.79 -11.08 -21.08
C VAL A 26 1.20 -11.46 -19.67
N LEU A 27 1.91 -12.58 -19.54
CA LEU A 27 2.38 -13.09 -18.25
C LEU A 27 3.82 -12.65 -18.03
N VAL A 28 4.04 -11.79 -17.03
CA VAL A 28 5.37 -11.33 -16.65
C VAL A 28 5.89 -12.10 -15.43
N ARG A 29 7.20 -12.23 -15.33
CA ARG A 29 7.82 -12.83 -14.17
C ARG A 29 7.95 -11.85 -13.01
N VAL A 30 8.35 -10.62 -13.29
CA VAL A 30 8.56 -9.55 -12.30
C VAL A 30 7.73 -8.33 -12.67
N LYS A 31 7.17 -7.67 -11.66
CA LYS A 31 6.28 -6.51 -11.83
C LYS A 31 6.96 -5.33 -12.51
N THR A 32 8.28 -5.21 -12.40
CA THR A 32 9.06 -4.14 -13.04
C THR A 32 8.99 -4.14 -14.57
N GLN A 33 8.58 -5.24 -15.20
CA GLN A 33 8.40 -5.33 -16.65
C GLN A 33 7.06 -4.76 -17.14
N ILE A 34 6.10 -4.57 -16.23
CA ILE A 34 4.73 -4.20 -16.57
C ILE A 34 4.64 -2.82 -17.22
N PRO A 35 5.25 -1.73 -16.68
CA PRO A 35 5.09 -0.40 -17.25
C PRO A 35 5.56 -0.28 -18.70
N GLU A 36 6.66 -0.95 -19.06
CA GLU A 36 7.18 -0.94 -20.42
C GLU A 36 6.23 -1.64 -21.41
N ILE A 37 5.69 -2.79 -20.99
CA ILE A 37 4.75 -3.56 -21.79
C ILE A 37 3.42 -2.85 -21.94
N GLU A 38 2.92 -2.27 -20.86
CA GLU A 38 1.69 -1.47 -20.84
C GLU A 38 1.79 -0.30 -21.81
N ASN A 39 2.85 0.50 -21.68
CA ASN A 39 3.08 1.65 -22.57
C ASN A 39 3.13 1.21 -24.04
N ALA A 40 3.86 0.16 -24.36
CA ALA A 40 3.98 -0.33 -25.73
C ALA A 40 2.64 -0.82 -26.31
N LEU A 41 1.77 -1.41 -25.52
CA LEU A 41 0.44 -1.83 -25.95
C LEU A 41 -0.51 -0.64 -26.11
N VAL A 42 -0.49 0.30 -25.16
CA VAL A 42 -1.28 1.54 -25.22
C VAL A 42 -0.89 2.40 -26.42
N GLU A 43 0.40 2.58 -26.68
CA GLU A 43 0.91 3.30 -27.87
C GLU A 43 0.47 2.63 -29.18
N ALA A 44 0.30 1.31 -29.18
CA ALA A 44 -0.23 0.57 -30.32
C ALA A 44 -1.76 0.70 -30.47
N GLY A 45 -2.45 1.41 -29.57
CA GLY A 45 -3.90 1.58 -29.55
C GLY A 45 -4.67 0.34 -29.08
N LEU A 46 -4.02 -0.53 -28.28
CA LEU A 46 -4.64 -1.73 -27.74
C LEU A 46 -5.14 -1.44 -26.30
N PRO A 47 -6.37 -1.81 -25.96
CA PRO A 47 -6.87 -1.67 -24.59
C PRO A 47 -6.13 -2.65 -23.68
N VAL A 48 -5.67 -2.16 -22.53
CA VAL A 48 -4.86 -2.91 -21.56
C VAL A 48 -5.54 -2.88 -20.20
N GLU A 49 -5.49 -4.01 -19.51
CA GLU A 49 -5.89 -4.17 -18.12
C GLU A 49 -4.74 -4.78 -17.33
N VAL A 50 -4.12 -4.01 -16.45
CA VAL A 50 -3.03 -4.52 -15.61
C VAL A 50 -3.60 -5.15 -14.35
N ILE A 51 -3.30 -6.43 -14.16
CA ILE A 51 -3.81 -7.23 -13.06
C ILE A 51 -2.68 -7.52 -12.07
N GLY A 52 -2.89 -7.18 -10.81
CA GLY A 52 -1.97 -7.56 -9.74
C GLY A 52 -0.67 -6.75 -9.67
N LEU A 53 -0.65 -5.51 -10.19
CA LEU A 53 0.52 -4.61 -10.08
C LEU A 53 0.98 -4.37 -8.65
N GLY A 54 0.14 -4.66 -7.68
CA GLY A 54 0.47 -4.48 -6.27
C GLY A 54 -0.56 -5.10 -5.34
N GLY A 55 -1.37 -6.01 -5.84
CA GLY A 55 -2.51 -6.49 -5.07
C GLY A 55 -3.55 -5.40 -4.84
N LEU A 56 -4.61 -5.77 -4.16
CA LEU A 56 -5.74 -4.90 -3.84
C LEU A 56 -5.32 -3.60 -3.14
N MET A 57 -4.31 -3.68 -2.26
CA MET A 57 -3.83 -2.58 -1.42
C MET A 57 -3.11 -1.46 -2.20
N HIS A 58 -2.68 -1.74 -3.42
CA HIS A 58 -1.98 -0.75 -4.26
C HIS A 58 -2.88 -0.13 -5.33
N THR A 59 -4.15 -0.57 -5.43
CA THR A 59 -5.12 0.17 -6.23
C THR A 59 -5.30 1.56 -5.64
N PRO A 60 -5.39 2.62 -6.46
CA PRO A 60 -5.37 3.99 -5.97
C PRO A 60 -6.39 4.27 -4.86
N GLU A 61 -7.62 3.80 -5.06
CA GLU A 61 -8.74 3.99 -4.14
C GLU A 61 -8.51 3.27 -2.80
N VAL A 62 -8.07 2.02 -2.80
CA VAL A 62 -7.79 1.26 -1.57
C VAL A 62 -6.55 1.80 -0.86
N ALA A 63 -5.51 2.16 -1.62
CA ALA A 63 -4.32 2.78 -1.05
C ALA A 63 -4.61 4.12 -0.36
N ASP A 64 -5.57 4.90 -0.86
CA ASP A 64 -5.99 6.16 -0.24
C ASP A 64 -6.79 5.91 1.04
N VAL A 65 -7.67 4.90 1.08
CA VAL A 65 -8.36 4.47 2.30
C VAL A 65 -7.35 4.02 3.36
N ILE A 66 -6.41 3.14 3.00
CA ILE A 66 -5.36 2.67 3.92
C ILE A 66 -4.50 3.84 4.43
N ALA A 67 -4.13 4.77 3.55
CA ALA A 67 -3.36 5.95 3.93
C ALA A 67 -4.11 6.83 4.92
N LEU A 68 -5.41 7.03 4.74
CA LEU A 68 -6.23 7.80 5.68
C LEU A 68 -6.32 7.09 7.04
N LEU A 69 -6.64 5.81 7.07
CA LEU A 69 -6.73 5.04 8.32
C LEU A 69 -5.39 5.01 9.08
N ARG A 70 -4.27 4.84 8.37
CA ARG A 70 -2.93 4.93 8.96
C ARG A 70 -2.63 6.31 9.52
N THR A 71 -2.99 7.38 8.81
CA THR A 71 -2.81 8.76 9.29
C THR A 71 -3.61 9.04 10.56
N LEU A 72 -4.81 8.46 10.69
CA LEU A 72 -5.67 8.67 11.85
C LEU A 72 -5.22 7.90 13.10
N LEU A 73 -4.61 6.71 12.93
CA LEU A 73 -4.33 5.77 14.01
C LEU A 73 -2.84 5.61 14.32
N LEU A 74 -1.96 5.91 13.38
CA LEU A 74 -0.52 5.69 13.50
C LEU A 74 0.23 7.03 13.36
N PRO A 75 0.53 7.72 14.48
CA PRO A 75 1.10 9.06 14.45
C PRO A 75 2.48 9.11 13.78
N ASP A 76 3.20 8.01 13.71
CA ASP A 76 4.53 7.94 13.09
C ASP A 76 4.49 7.68 11.57
N ASN A 77 3.30 7.49 11.00
CA ASN A 77 3.16 7.15 9.58
C ASN A 77 3.07 8.39 8.67
N GLY A 78 4.10 9.22 8.66
CA GLY A 78 4.18 10.42 7.83
C GLY A 78 4.05 10.15 6.33
N THR A 79 4.47 8.99 5.84
CA THR A 79 4.35 8.59 4.43
C THR A 79 2.88 8.47 4.01
N ALA A 80 2.02 7.95 4.87
CA ALA A 80 0.59 7.85 4.62
C ALA A 80 -0.04 9.25 4.46
N LEU A 81 0.28 10.16 5.38
CA LEU A 81 -0.18 11.55 5.29
C LEU A 81 0.32 12.23 4.01
N MET A 82 1.57 12.02 3.62
CA MET A 82 2.14 12.62 2.39
C MET A 82 1.35 12.23 1.14
N ARG A 83 0.87 10.99 1.06
CA ARG A 83 0.02 10.56 -0.04
C ARG A 83 -1.28 11.37 -0.12
N LEU A 84 -1.91 11.63 1.02
CA LEU A 84 -3.15 12.42 1.10
C LEU A 84 -2.92 13.90 0.77
N LEU A 85 -1.83 14.48 1.27
CA LEU A 85 -1.48 15.89 1.04
C LEU A 85 -1.19 16.18 -0.44
N ALA A 86 -0.47 15.28 -1.10
CA ALA A 86 -0.14 15.39 -2.52
C ALA A 86 -1.28 14.96 -3.44
N GLY A 87 -2.26 14.22 -2.90
CA GLY A 87 -3.40 13.68 -3.64
C GLY A 87 -4.35 14.74 -4.20
N PRO A 88 -5.25 14.38 -5.10
CA PRO A 88 -6.09 15.30 -5.86
C PRO A 88 -7.03 16.13 -4.97
N ARG A 89 -7.43 15.61 -3.81
CA ARG A 89 -8.33 16.30 -2.89
C ARG A 89 -7.70 17.57 -2.29
N LEU A 90 -6.45 17.50 -1.87
CA LEU A 90 -5.74 18.62 -1.24
C LEU A 90 -4.84 19.34 -2.22
N ALA A 91 -4.22 18.60 -3.14
CA ALA A 91 -3.34 19.11 -4.19
C ALA A 91 -2.36 20.17 -3.66
N LEU A 92 -1.68 19.87 -2.55
CA LEU A 92 -0.70 20.79 -1.96
C LEU A 92 0.56 20.85 -2.77
N GLY A 93 1.07 22.05 -2.98
CA GLY A 93 2.35 22.25 -3.65
C GLY A 93 3.55 21.81 -2.80
N PRO A 94 4.70 21.50 -3.41
CA PRO A 94 5.91 21.10 -2.69
C PRO A 94 6.40 22.14 -1.66
N ALA A 95 6.12 23.42 -1.88
CA ALA A 95 6.49 24.49 -0.97
C ALA A 95 5.73 24.38 0.37
N ASP A 96 4.41 24.16 0.33
CA ASP A 96 3.58 24.02 1.52
C ASP A 96 3.88 22.73 2.27
N ILE A 97 4.13 21.62 1.55
CA ILE A 97 4.57 20.35 2.14
C ILE A 97 5.91 20.53 2.86
N ARG A 98 6.86 21.25 2.26
CA ARG A 98 8.16 21.56 2.90
C ARG A 98 7.98 22.43 4.13
N ALA A 99 7.09 23.42 4.08
CA ALA A 99 6.78 24.28 5.23
C ALA A 99 6.20 23.48 6.39
N LEU A 100 5.30 22.53 6.12
CA LEU A 100 4.76 21.61 7.12
C LEU A 100 5.86 20.72 7.73
N GLY A 101 6.76 20.16 6.90
CA GLY A 101 7.90 19.39 7.38
C GLY A 101 8.89 20.20 8.21
N LYS A 102 9.09 21.48 7.89
CA LYS A 102 9.89 22.40 8.72
C LYS A 102 9.22 22.65 10.07
N TYR A 103 7.92 22.89 10.07
CA TYR A 103 7.16 23.06 11.31
C TYR A 103 7.19 21.80 12.19
N ALA A 104 7.12 20.59 11.61
CA ALA A 104 7.29 19.35 12.34
C ALA A 104 8.65 19.27 13.06
N LYS A 105 9.74 19.69 12.40
CA LYS A 105 11.08 19.77 13.03
C LYS A 105 11.13 20.78 14.17
N GLU A 106 10.53 21.94 14.00
CA GLU A 106 10.46 22.96 15.06
C GLU A 106 9.71 22.45 16.30
N LEU A 107 8.64 21.66 16.10
CA LEU A 107 7.91 21.00 17.19
C LEU A 107 8.78 19.95 17.89
N ALA A 108 9.50 19.10 17.11
CA ALA A 108 10.42 18.12 17.66
C ALA A 108 11.52 18.74 18.53
N GLU A 109 12.13 19.82 18.05
CA GLU A 109 13.18 20.54 18.78
C GLU A 109 12.65 21.12 20.09
N LYS A 110 11.45 21.76 20.07
CA LYS A 110 10.81 22.30 21.27
C LYS A 110 10.50 21.19 22.30
N ALA A 111 9.97 20.07 21.84
CA ALA A 111 9.64 18.93 22.71
C ALA A 111 10.91 18.32 23.33
N SER A 112 11.99 18.17 22.56
CA SER A 112 13.28 17.69 23.05
C SER A 112 13.86 18.62 24.12
N GLN A 113 13.82 19.93 23.90
CA GLN A 113 14.26 20.92 24.90
C GLN A 113 13.43 20.87 26.18
N THR A 114 12.12 20.70 26.06
CA THR A 114 11.21 20.57 27.21
C THR A 114 11.50 19.29 27.99
N LYS A 115 11.76 18.15 27.28
CA LYS A 115 12.13 16.86 27.89
C LYS A 115 13.45 16.99 28.65
N SER A 116 14.47 17.61 28.06
CA SER A 116 15.77 17.85 28.73
C SER A 116 15.63 18.68 30.01
N LYS A 117 14.91 19.80 29.95
CA LYS A 117 14.66 20.61 31.12
C LYS A 117 13.90 19.91 32.24
N ARG A 118 12.87 19.11 31.85
CA ARG A 118 12.11 18.30 32.82
C ARG A 118 12.96 17.21 33.45
N LEU A 119 13.83 16.58 32.68
CA LEU A 119 14.79 15.57 33.18
C LEU A 119 15.80 16.19 34.13
N GLU A 120 16.37 17.38 33.82
CA GLU A 120 17.24 18.14 34.71
C GLU A 120 16.54 18.48 36.03
N THR A 121 15.30 18.97 35.98
CA THR A 121 14.50 19.28 37.18
C THR A 121 14.21 18.04 38.03
N LEU A 122 13.95 16.86 37.39
CA LEU A 122 13.71 15.60 38.09
C LEU A 122 14.99 15.03 38.69
N LEU A 123 16.13 15.21 38.07
CA LEU A 123 17.44 14.82 38.62
C LEU A 123 17.90 15.70 39.79
N GLU A 124 17.47 16.97 39.84
CA GLU A 124 17.72 17.85 40.95
C GLU A 124 16.77 17.60 42.14
N SER A 125 15.58 16.99 41.91
CA SER A 125 14.66 16.57 42.96
C SER A 125 14.98 15.14 43.37
N ASP A 126 15.59 14.95 44.53
CA ASP A 126 15.99 13.69 45.15
C ASP A 126 14.80 12.72 45.24
N GLY A 127 14.69 11.74 44.30
CA GLY A 127 13.72 10.66 44.37
C GLY A 127 12.80 10.38 43.14
N GLY A 128 13.01 11.03 42.04
CA GLY A 128 12.19 10.78 40.82
C GLY A 128 12.61 9.52 40.05
N ASN A 129 11.70 8.57 39.89
CA ASN A 129 11.88 7.42 39.03
C ASN A 129 12.00 7.88 37.57
N ALA A 130 13.20 7.81 37.00
CA ALA A 130 13.49 8.16 35.59
C ALA A 130 12.79 7.23 34.57
N ALA A 131 12.03 6.25 35.02
CA ALA A 131 11.33 5.26 34.19
C ALA A 131 10.02 5.75 33.57
N GLU A 132 9.51 6.93 33.96
CA GLU A 132 8.28 7.51 33.39
C GLU A 132 8.52 8.55 32.28
N ALA A 133 9.73 8.63 31.73
CA ALA A 133 9.98 9.40 30.53
C ALA A 133 9.44 8.61 29.33
N ASP A 134 8.13 8.71 29.16
CA ASP A 134 7.40 8.19 27.99
C ASP A 134 8.12 8.57 26.72
N ASP A 135 8.33 7.60 25.85
CA ASP A 135 9.06 7.72 24.59
C ASP A 135 8.19 8.47 23.55
N PHE A 136 7.87 9.72 23.89
CA PHE A 136 7.16 10.62 22.99
C PHE A 136 8.12 10.99 21.84
N THR A 137 7.97 10.32 20.71
CA THR A 137 8.53 10.73 19.42
C THR A 137 7.86 12.03 18.98
N ALA A 138 8.29 13.13 19.59
CA ALA A 138 7.75 14.45 19.30
C ALA A 138 8.20 14.90 17.91
N GLY A 139 7.25 15.35 17.09
CA GLY A 139 7.52 16.05 15.84
C GLY A 139 7.25 15.24 14.59
N SER A 140 6.24 14.36 14.60
CA SER A 140 5.74 13.78 13.35
C SER A 140 5.08 14.85 12.47
N ILE A 141 5.05 14.64 11.17
CA ILE A 141 4.33 15.53 10.26
C ILE A 141 2.81 15.52 10.52
N ILE A 142 2.30 14.48 11.18
CA ILE A 142 0.91 14.34 11.62
C ILE A 142 0.67 15.30 12.79
N ASP A 143 1.57 15.34 13.79
CA ASP A 143 1.49 16.27 14.90
C ASP A 143 1.55 17.73 14.43
N ALA A 144 2.39 18.01 13.43
CA ALA A 144 2.46 19.33 12.82
C ALA A 144 1.16 19.71 12.10
N LEU A 145 0.49 18.77 11.47
CA LEU A 145 -0.82 19.00 10.88
C LEU A 145 -1.89 19.23 11.95
N ASP A 146 -1.89 18.45 13.01
CA ASP A 146 -2.85 18.61 14.11
C ASP A 146 -2.70 19.97 14.82
N GLN A 147 -1.47 20.48 14.91
CA GLN A 147 -1.13 21.78 15.49
C GLN A 147 -0.98 22.90 14.43
N ILE A 148 -1.50 22.72 13.21
CA ILE A 148 -1.28 23.68 12.10
C ILE A 148 -1.75 25.09 12.42
N LYS A 149 -2.72 25.25 13.30
CA LYS A 149 -3.25 26.57 13.72
C LYS A 149 -2.20 27.44 14.40
N ASP A 150 -1.21 26.80 15.04
CA ASP A 150 -0.13 27.47 15.79
C ASP A 150 1.11 27.71 14.93
N ALA A 151 1.09 27.27 13.68
CA ALA A 151 2.20 27.44 12.75
C ALA A 151 2.30 28.89 12.25
N ASN A 152 3.53 29.31 11.92
CA ASN A 152 3.75 30.61 11.31
C ASN A 152 3.22 30.62 9.85
N THR A 153 2.11 31.35 9.66
CA THR A 153 1.41 31.46 8.38
C THR A 153 2.28 31.97 7.24
N LYS A 154 3.31 32.77 7.53
CA LYS A 154 4.23 33.35 6.53
C LYS A 154 5.04 32.28 5.78
N ASN A 155 5.17 31.07 6.34
CA ASN A 155 5.90 29.97 5.72
C ASN A 155 5.07 29.23 4.66
N PHE A 156 3.76 29.44 4.60
CA PHE A 156 2.82 28.74 3.75
C PHE A 156 2.21 29.68 2.70
N SER A 157 1.75 29.11 1.60
CA SER A 157 0.84 29.84 0.73
C SER A 157 -0.51 30.05 1.44
N ALA A 158 -1.20 31.15 1.17
CA ALA A 158 -2.51 31.42 1.79
C ALA A 158 -3.51 30.30 1.53
N ILE A 159 -3.54 29.77 0.30
CA ILE A 159 -4.42 28.68 -0.11
C ILE A 159 -4.01 27.36 0.56
N GLY A 160 -2.71 27.05 0.59
CA GLY A 160 -2.19 25.82 1.21
C GLY A 160 -2.45 25.78 2.70
N PHE A 161 -2.25 26.91 3.41
CA PHE A 161 -2.52 27.01 4.83
C PHE A 161 -4.00 26.77 5.16
N GLU A 162 -4.93 27.41 4.44
CA GLU A 162 -6.36 27.20 4.68
C GLU A 162 -6.80 25.76 4.36
N ARG A 163 -6.23 25.12 3.32
CA ARG A 163 -6.48 23.71 3.02
C ARG A 163 -5.99 22.79 4.14
N LEU A 164 -4.78 23.01 4.66
CA LEU A 164 -4.22 22.26 5.78
C LEU A 164 -5.05 22.43 7.05
N LYS A 165 -5.42 23.66 7.39
CA LYS A 165 -6.25 23.95 8.55
C LYS A 165 -7.63 23.29 8.49
N LYS A 166 -8.28 23.35 7.33
CA LYS A 166 -9.55 22.67 7.10
C LYS A 166 -9.39 21.16 7.21
N PHE A 167 -8.38 20.61 6.59
CA PHE A 167 -8.12 19.17 6.60
C PHE A 167 -7.79 18.65 8.00
N SER A 168 -6.99 19.38 8.78
CA SER A 168 -6.73 19.06 10.20
C SER A 168 -8.02 19.00 11.02
N ALA A 169 -8.92 19.96 10.85
CA ALA A 169 -10.21 19.97 11.53
C ALA A 169 -11.10 18.78 11.13
N GLU A 170 -11.17 18.50 9.82
CA GLU A 170 -11.92 17.35 9.29
C GLU A 170 -11.36 16.00 9.80
N LEU A 171 -10.03 15.85 9.90
CA LEU A 171 -9.40 14.64 10.46
C LEU A 171 -9.71 14.49 11.97
N ALA A 172 -9.67 15.59 12.72
CA ALA A 172 -10.02 15.58 14.14
C ALA A 172 -11.47 15.14 14.37
N GLU A 173 -12.41 15.60 13.54
CA GLU A 173 -13.81 15.19 13.57
C GLU A 173 -13.92 13.70 13.21
N LEU A 174 -13.28 13.24 12.13
CA LEU A 174 -13.32 11.84 11.70
C LEU A 174 -12.79 10.89 12.78
N ARG A 175 -11.72 11.25 13.50
CA ARG A 175 -11.19 10.45 14.63
C ARG A 175 -12.24 10.16 15.71
N THR A 176 -13.20 11.06 15.92
CA THR A 176 -14.28 10.85 16.91
C THR A 176 -15.29 9.81 16.48
N HIS A 177 -15.42 9.57 15.17
CA HIS A 177 -16.36 8.62 14.58
C HIS A 177 -15.77 7.22 14.36
N LEU A 178 -14.45 7.07 14.42
CA LEU A 178 -13.77 5.76 14.24
C LEU A 178 -13.90 4.81 15.46
N ARG A 179 -15.06 4.76 16.09
CA ARG A 179 -15.35 3.91 17.26
C ARG A 179 -16.28 2.78 16.90
N GLY A 180 -16.05 2.11 15.80
CA GLY A 180 -16.93 1.06 15.33
C GLY A 180 -16.17 -0.17 14.86
N SER A 181 -16.82 -0.89 13.99
CA SER A 181 -16.25 -2.02 13.27
C SER A 181 -15.18 -1.54 12.26
N ILE A 182 -14.35 -2.48 11.81
CA ILE A 182 -13.37 -2.21 10.75
C ILE A 182 -14.10 -1.76 9.47
N ILE A 183 -15.23 -2.38 9.19
CA ILE A 183 -16.09 -2.06 8.03
C ILE A 183 -16.57 -0.63 8.11
N ASP A 184 -17.10 -0.19 9.26
CA ASP A 184 -17.58 1.18 9.46
C ASP A 184 -16.46 2.20 9.25
N ALA A 185 -15.27 1.92 9.78
CA ALA A 185 -14.10 2.78 9.60
C ALA A 185 -13.70 2.93 8.12
N ILE A 186 -13.75 1.85 7.34
CA ILE A 186 -13.49 1.88 5.90
C ILE A 186 -14.56 2.68 5.15
N ILE A 187 -15.83 2.46 5.45
CA ILE A 187 -16.95 3.20 4.82
C ILE A 187 -16.86 4.70 5.13
N GLU A 188 -16.56 5.07 6.36
CA GLU A 188 -16.36 6.47 6.72
C GLU A 188 -15.13 7.08 6.02
N ALA A 189 -14.05 6.30 5.85
CA ALA A 189 -12.88 6.73 5.08
C ALA A 189 -13.22 6.93 3.59
N GLU A 190 -13.98 6.03 2.97
CA GLU A 190 -14.47 6.17 1.59
C GLU A 190 -15.28 7.45 1.41
N ARG A 191 -16.24 7.71 2.30
CA ARG A 191 -17.07 8.92 2.28
C ARG A 191 -16.25 10.19 2.47
N PHE A 192 -15.34 10.17 3.42
CA PHE A 192 -14.43 11.27 3.68
C PHE A 192 -13.59 11.62 2.46
N LEU A 193 -13.06 10.63 1.78
CA LEU A 193 -12.24 10.79 0.57
C LEU A 193 -13.09 11.03 -0.69
N ARG A 194 -14.41 10.86 -0.63
CA ARG A 194 -15.36 10.91 -1.75
C ARG A 194 -15.04 9.91 -2.86
N LEU A 195 -14.50 8.76 -2.47
CA LEU A 195 -14.12 7.71 -3.41
C LEU A 195 -15.33 7.06 -4.07
N ASP A 196 -16.48 7.02 -3.39
CA ASP A 196 -17.74 6.57 -3.93
C ASP A 196 -18.12 7.30 -5.24
N VAL A 197 -17.87 8.60 -5.32
CA VAL A 197 -18.10 9.40 -6.53
C VAL A 197 -16.94 9.24 -7.53
N GLU A 198 -15.71 9.28 -7.06
CA GLU A 198 -14.53 9.24 -7.93
C GLU A 198 -14.44 7.94 -8.73
N VAL A 199 -14.62 6.78 -8.07
CA VAL A 199 -14.52 5.48 -8.74
C VAL A 199 -15.61 5.26 -9.78
N LEU A 200 -16.82 5.76 -9.52
CA LEU A 200 -17.93 5.69 -10.47
C LEU A 200 -17.71 6.56 -11.70
N THR A 201 -17.10 7.73 -11.54
CA THR A 201 -16.78 8.61 -12.67
C THR A 201 -15.63 8.09 -13.51
N ARG A 202 -14.67 7.37 -12.92
CA ARG A 202 -13.48 6.86 -13.60
C ARG A 202 -13.74 5.55 -14.36
N HIS A 203 -14.47 4.62 -13.76
CA HIS A 203 -14.61 3.24 -14.26
C HIS A 203 -16.05 2.82 -14.60
N GLY A 204 -17.03 3.73 -14.43
CA GLY A 204 -18.44 3.43 -14.65
C GLY A 204 -19.09 2.61 -13.52
N LEU A 205 -20.41 2.41 -13.64
CA LEU A 205 -21.26 1.85 -12.58
C LEU A 205 -20.92 0.38 -12.22
N HIS A 206 -20.37 -0.40 -13.15
CA HIS A 206 -20.20 -1.84 -12.96
C HIS A 206 -18.83 -2.24 -12.38
N ASP A 207 -17.77 -1.49 -12.67
CA ASP A 207 -16.40 -1.84 -12.27
C ASP A 207 -15.81 -0.86 -11.25
N GLY A 208 -16.43 0.30 -11.05
CA GLY A 208 -15.88 1.37 -10.21
C GLY A 208 -15.61 0.96 -8.75
N ARG A 209 -16.53 0.22 -8.12
CA ARG A 209 -16.42 -0.17 -6.71
C ARG A 209 -15.73 -1.52 -6.47
N LYS A 210 -15.43 -2.28 -7.51
CA LYS A 210 -14.94 -3.66 -7.43
C LYS A 210 -13.78 -3.86 -6.42
N ASN A 211 -12.80 -2.95 -6.42
CA ASN A 211 -11.67 -3.04 -5.52
C ASN A 211 -12.02 -2.60 -4.08
N LEU A 212 -12.86 -1.58 -3.92
CA LEU A 212 -13.35 -1.17 -2.61
C LEU A 212 -14.22 -2.25 -1.97
N ASP A 213 -15.10 -2.88 -2.75
CA ASP A 213 -15.96 -3.97 -2.28
C ASP A 213 -15.12 -5.20 -1.89
N ALA A 214 -14.12 -5.56 -2.69
CA ALA A 214 -13.18 -6.63 -2.34
C ALA A 214 -12.37 -6.31 -1.08
N PHE A 215 -12.01 -5.05 -0.86
CA PHE A 215 -11.31 -4.63 0.36
C PHE A 215 -12.22 -4.70 1.58
N LEU A 216 -13.50 -4.34 1.45
CA LEU A 216 -14.50 -4.51 2.50
C LEU A 216 -14.72 -5.99 2.85
N ASP A 217 -14.74 -6.89 1.84
CA ASP A 217 -14.86 -8.33 2.08
C ASP A 217 -13.68 -8.88 2.87
N GLU A 218 -12.45 -8.47 2.55
CA GLU A 218 -11.25 -8.84 3.32
C GLU A 218 -11.28 -8.29 4.74
N ALA A 219 -11.71 -7.05 4.93
CA ALA A 219 -11.89 -6.45 6.25
C ALA A 219 -12.94 -7.21 7.08
N ALA A 220 -14.07 -7.57 6.47
CA ALA A 220 -15.12 -8.36 7.11
C ALA A 220 -14.63 -9.77 7.50
N ASN A 221 -13.82 -10.39 6.66
CA ASN A 221 -13.18 -11.67 6.94
C ASN A 221 -12.26 -11.57 8.16
N PHE A 222 -11.43 -10.53 8.21
CA PHE A 222 -10.51 -10.28 9.32
C PHE A 222 -11.25 -9.97 10.62
N GLU A 223 -12.30 -9.13 10.58
CA GLU A 223 -13.09 -8.77 11.74
C GLU A 223 -13.79 -9.98 12.37
N ARG A 224 -14.27 -10.94 11.55
CA ARG A 224 -14.85 -12.21 12.03
C ARG A 224 -13.88 -13.07 12.84
N THR A 225 -12.57 -12.88 12.67
CA THR A 225 -11.55 -13.55 13.49
C THR A 225 -11.30 -12.84 14.82
N GLY A 226 -12.04 -11.77 15.14
CA GLY A 226 -11.88 -10.98 16.36
C GLY A 226 -10.81 -9.88 16.26
N GLY A 227 -10.40 -9.53 15.04
CA GLY A 227 -9.43 -8.47 14.79
C GLY A 227 -9.98 -7.08 15.05
N THR A 228 -9.11 -6.15 15.44
CA THR A 228 -9.40 -4.72 15.60
C THR A 228 -8.85 -3.94 14.42
N LEU A 229 -9.27 -2.68 14.25
CA LEU A 229 -8.78 -1.83 13.17
C LEU A 229 -7.24 -1.67 13.21
N LEU A 230 -6.64 -1.55 14.39
CA LEU A 230 -5.18 -1.45 14.53
C LEU A 230 -4.47 -2.74 14.10
N THR A 231 -4.96 -3.90 14.56
CA THR A 231 -4.39 -5.20 14.16
C THR A 231 -4.63 -5.49 12.68
N PHE A 232 -5.71 -4.97 12.09
CA PHE A 232 -5.96 -5.06 10.66
C PHE A 232 -4.92 -4.26 9.85
N LEU A 233 -4.62 -3.02 10.26
CA LEU A 233 -3.58 -2.21 9.59
C LEU A 233 -2.20 -2.85 9.67
N GLU A 234 -1.88 -3.49 10.79
CA GLU A 234 -0.62 -4.23 10.96
C GLU A 234 -0.59 -5.50 10.09
N TRP A 235 -1.69 -6.24 10.05
CA TRP A 235 -1.84 -7.39 9.15
C TRP A 235 -1.66 -7.00 7.69
N LEU A 236 -2.26 -5.88 7.25
CA LEU A 236 -2.06 -5.34 5.89
C LEU A 236 -0.58 -5.02 5.63
N ARG A 237 0.15 -4.50 6.61
CA ARG A 237 1.58 -4.20 6.48
C ARG A 237 2.40 -5.48 6.27
N ILE A 238 2.10 -6.52 7.03
CA ILE A 238 2.76 -7.82 6.91
C ILE A 238 2.40 -8.48 5.57
N ALA A 239 1.14 -8.47 5.19
CA ALA A 239 0.68 -9.03 3.92
C ALA A 239 1.36 -8.36 2.72
N ASP A 240 1.59 -7.05 2.79
CA ASP A 240 2.30 -6.30 1.74
C ASP A 240 3.77 -6.73 1.61
N GLN A 241 4.44 -6.96 2.74
CA GLN A 241 5.86 -7.34 2.78
C GLN A 241 6.09 -8.81 2.38
N GLU A 242 5.27 -9.71 2.89
CA GLU A 242 5.48 -11.17 2.73
C GLU A 242 4.83 -11.72 1.46
N GLU A 243 3.63 -11.27 1.13
CA GLU A 243 2.83 -11.84 0.04
C GLU A 243 2.66 -10.91 -1.18
N GLY A 244 3.23 -9.71 -1.13
CA GLY A 244 3.04 -8.69 -2.18
C GLY A 244 1.63 -8.11 -2.20
N GLY A 245 0.96 -8.10 -1.03
CA GLY A 245 -0.37 -7.55 -0.81
C GLY A 245 -1.50 -8.56 -0.95
N LEU A 246 -2.70 -8.12 -0.58
CA LEU A 246 -3.92 -8.90 -0.72
C LEU A 246 -4.22 -9.19 -2.20
N ARG A 247 -4.81 -10.33 -2.47
CA ARG A 247 -5.23 -10.67 -3.83
C ARG A 247 -6.25 -9.64 -4.32
N PRO A 248 -6.08 -9.09 -5.53
CA PRO A 248 -7.13 -8.27 -6.13
C PRO A 248 -8.42 -9.10 -6.24
N ALA A 249 -9.57 -8.41 -6.32
CA ALA A 249 -10.84 -9.05 -6.59
C ALA A 249 -10.68 -10.02 -7.76
N SER A 250 -11.29 -11.20 -7.67
CA SER A 250 -11.14 -12.27 -8.66
C SER A 250 -11.31 -11.72 -10.07
N VAL A 251 -10.25 -11.86 -10.86
CA VAL A 251 -10.23 -11.31 -12.19
C VAL A 251 -10.95 -12.26 -13.10
N SER A 252 -12.11 -11.87 -13.55
CA SER A 252 -12.72 -12.53 -14.70
C SER A 252 -11.91 -12.17 -15.94
N PRO A 253 -11.51 -13.17 -16.75
CA PRO A 253 -10.82 -12.89 -17.99
C PRO A 253 -11.62 -11.94 -18.86
N ASN A 254 -11.07 -10.76 -19.13
CA ASN A 254 -11.70 -9.70 -19.92
C ASN A 254 -11.38 -9.91 -21.40
N SER A 255 -12.40 -10.02 -22.23
CA SER A 255 -12.23 -10.15 -23.68
C SER A 255 -12.05 -8.81 -24.40
N GLU A 256 -12.31 -7.69 -23.70
CA GLU A 256 -12.24 -6.34 -24.25
C GLU A 256 -10.88 -5.67 -24.04
N ALA A 257 -9.99 -6.29 -23.24
CA ALA A 257 -8.65 -5.77 -22.97
C ALA A 257 -7.62 -6.90 -22.98
N ILE A 258 -6.36 -6.54 -23.21
CA ILE A 258 -5.21 -7.43 -23.02
C ILE A 258 -4.81 -7.35 -21.57
N GLN A 259 -4.87 -8.49 -20.86
CA GLN A 259 -4.55 -8.53 -19.44
C GLN A 259 -3.05 -8.72 -19.23
N ILE A 260 -2.42 -7.85 -18.44
CA ILE A 260 -1.02 -7.99 -18.03
C ILE A 260 -0.98 -8.40 -16.56
N LEU A 261 -0.34 -9.53 -16.25
CA LEU A 261 -0.26 -10.05 -14.88
C LEU A 261 1.00 -10.88 -14.66
N THR A 262 1.32 -11.16 -13.41
CA THR A 262 2.43 -12.07 -13.10
C THR A 262 2.01 -13.51 -13.26
N VAL A 263 2.99 -14.40 -13.53
CA VAL A 263 2.74 -15.87 -13.61
C VAL A 263 2.09 -16.39 -12.32
N HIS A 264 2.41 -15.85 -11.15
CA HIS A 264 1.79 -16.26 -9.88
C HIS A 264 0.31 -15.87 -9.81
N THR A 265 -0.02 -14.66 -10.27
CA THR A 265 -1.39 -14.13 -10.27
C THR A 265 -2.28 -14.85 -11.28
N SER A 266 -1.70 -15.46 -12.33
CA SER A 266 -2.42 -16.16 -13.38
C SER A 266 -2.98 -17.51 -12.97
N LYS A 267 -2.64 -18.02 -11.78
CA LYS A 267 -3.10 -19.33 -11.30
C LYS A 267 -4.63 -19.41 -11.30
N GLY A 268 -5.18 -20.40 -12.02
CA GLY A 268 -6.63 -20.64 -12.12
C GLY A 268 -7.35 -19.81 -13.18
N SER A 269 -6.64 -19.00 -13.95
CA SER A 269 -7.20 -18.23 -15.08
C SER A 269 -6.81 -18.87 -16.41
N GLU A 270 -7.65 -18.66 -17.43
CA GLU A 270 -7.47 -19.22 -18.78
C GLU A 270 -7.65 -18.15 -19.85
N TRP A 271 -6.74 -18.16 -20.84
CA TRP A 271 -6.77 -17.25 -22.00
C TRP A 271 -6.50 -18.04 -23.28
N ASP A 272 -7.05 -17.54 -24.38
CA ASP A 272 -6.84 -18.15 -25.70
C ASP A 272 -5.45 -17.83 -26.27
N TYR A 273 -4.92 -16.64 -25.94
CA TYR A 273 -3.61 -16.18 -26.38
C TYR A 273 -2.80 -15.66 -25.21
N VAL A 274 -1.63 -16.24 -25.00
CA VAL A 274 -0.71 -15.88 -23.92
C VAL A 274 0.65 -15.52 -24.48
N ALA A 275 1.19 -14.38 -24.09
CA ALA A 275 2.59 -14.01 -24.33
C ALA A 275 3.37 -14.01 -23.02
N ILE A 276 4.57 -14.55 -23.03
CA ILE A 276 5.48 -14.56 -21.91
C ILE A 276 6.78 -13.88 -22.34
N PRO A 277 6.94 -12.57 -22.06
CA PRO A 277 8.16 -11.84 -22.40
C PRO A 277 9.33 -12.24 -21.50
N GLY A 278 10.56 -12.03 -21.99
CA GLY A 278 11.76 -12.23 -21.19
C GLY A 278 12.14 -13.69 -20.93
N MET A 279 11.72 -14.62 -21.79
CA MET A 279 12.10 -16.04 -21.77
C MET A 279 13.55 -16.24 -22.24
N ASN A 280 14.50 -15.68 -21.50
CA ASN A 280 15.93 -15.84 -21.74
C ASN A 280 16.63 -16.60 -20.61
N ALA A 281 17.83 -17.12 -20.89
CA ALA A 281 18.53 -18.10 -20.04
C ALA A 281 18.84 -17.64 -18.60
N GLU A 282 18.77 -16.33 -18.33
CA GLU A 282 19.11 -15.76 -17.00
C GLU A 282 17.91 -15.17 -16.28
N THR A 283 16.87 -14.84 -17.03
CA THR A 283 15.65 -14.22 -16.50
C THR A 283 14.57 -15.25 -16.22
N PHE A 284 14.37 -16.26 -17.13
CA PHE A 284 13.36 -17.28 -16.98
C PHE A 284 13.78 -18.57 -17.71
N PRO A 285 14.11 -19.67 -17.00
CA PRO A 285 14.13 -19.85 -15.54
C PRO A 285 15.30 -19.10 -14.86
N ASN A 286 15.08 -18.67 -13.61
CA ASN A 286 16.10 -18.01 -12.83
C ASN A 286 17.15 -19.02 -12.34
N LYS A 287 18.39 -18.86 -12.75
CA LYS A 287 19.50 -19.69 -12.27
C LYS A 287 20.05 -19.25 -10.91
N GLY A 288 19.60 -18.13 -10.35
CA GLY A 288 20.39 -17.37 -9.40
C GLY A 288 19.93 -17.24 -7.96
N LYS A 289 18.86 -17.86 -7.48
CA LYS A 289 18.63 -17.94 -6.03
C LYS A 289 18.12 -19.30 -5.66
N LYS A 290 19.00 -20.10 -5.05
CA LYS A 290 18.57 -21.27 -4.28
C LYS A 290 17.53 -20.78 -3.28
N SER A 291 16.37 -21.43 -3.22
CA SER A 291 15.25 -21.06 -2.36
C SER A 291 15.75 -20.70 -0.96
N ASP A 292 15.26 -19.59 -0.42
CA ASP A 292 15.38 -19.29 1.02
C ASP A 292 14.63 -20.39 1.78
N SER A 293 15.30 -21.52 2.00
CA SER A 293 14.77 -22.49 2.93
C SER A 293 15.00 -21.95 4.34
N TRP A 294 14.09 -22.25 5.25
CA TRP A 294 14.25 -21.91 6.67
C TRP A 294 15.58 -22.37 7.26
N ILE A 295 16.23 -23.37 6.66
CA ILE A 295 17.59 -23.86 7.02
C ILE A 295 18.69 -22.84 6.71
N ARG A 296 18.46 -21.92 5.74
CA ARG A 296 19.46 -20.94 5.27
C ARG A 296 19.13 -19.50 5.66
N ASN A 297 17.95 -19.27 6.18
CA ASN A 297 17.49 -17.94 6.56
C ASN A 297 17.49 -17.81 8.09
N SER A 298 18.50 -17.12 8.61
CA SER A 298 18.65 -16.86 10.05
C SER A 298 17.53 -15.98 10.64
N SER A 299 16.71 -15.35 9.80
CA SER A 299 15.54 -14.59 10.24
C SER A 299 14.32 -15.49 10.55
N LEU A 300 14.35 -16.75 10.13
CA LEU A 300 13.38 -17.75 10.53
C LEU A 300 13.76 -18.34 11.89
N ILE A 301 12.79 -18.93 12.60
CA ILE A 301 12.96 -19.43 13.97
C ILE A 301 14.23 -20.27 14.09
N PRO A 302 15.24 -19.85 14.90
CA PRO A 302 16.43 -20.62 15.14
C PRO A 302 16.10 -22.03 15.62
N ALA A 303 16.91 -23.02 15.20
CA ALA A 303 16.68 -24.43 15.54
C ALA A 303 16.56 -24.66 17.06
N GLU A 304 17.29 -23.90 17.85
CA GLU A 304 17.32 -23.95 19.31
C GLU A 304 15.97 -23.52 19.94
N LEU A 305 15.21 -22.69 19.27
CA LEU A 305 13.91 -22.17 19.75
C LEU A 305 12.72 -23.00 19.27
N ARG A 306 12.96 -24.05 18.49
CA ARG A 306 11.90 -24.91 17.97
C ARG A 306 11.54 -25.99 18.99
N LYS A 307 10.23 -26.32 19.07
CA LYS A 307 9.77 -27.43 19.92
C LYS A 307 10.35 -28.80 19.54
N ASP A 308 10.78 -28.97 18.30
CA ASP A 308 11.36 -30.18 17.72
C ASP A 308 12.90 -30.16 17.69
N ASN A 309 13.54 -29.23 18.39
CA ASN A 309 15.01 -29.07 18.38
C ASN A 309 15.76 -30.33 18.82
N VAL A 310 15.17 -31.15 19.69
CA VAL A 310 15.79 -32.41 20.18
C VAL A 310 15.83 -33.48 19.08
N ALA A 311 14.93 -33.41 18.12
CA ALA A 311 14.86 -34.34 16.99
C ALA A 311 15.67 -33.86 15.76
N ILE A 312 16.18 -32.63 15.79
CA ILE A 312 16.96 -32.07 14.69
C ILE A 312 18.44 -32.37 14.96
N ALA A 313 19.05 -33.15 14.07
CA ALA A 313 20.52 -33.36 14.13
C ALA A 313 21.25 -32.00 14.09
N PRO A 314 22.32 -31.80 14.89
CA PRO A 314 23.10 -30.58 14.86
C PRO A 314 23.61 -30.35 13.43
N PHE A 315 23.04 -29.33 12.79
CA PHE A 315 23.38 -28.98 11.42
C PHE A 315 24.50 -27.90 11.45
N VAL A 316 25.71 -28.32 11.17
CA VAL A 316 26.79 -27.39 10.92
C VAL A 316 26.67 -26.93 9.47
N PHE A 317 26.38 -25.64 9.26
CA PHE A 317 26.42 -25.07 7.94
C PHE A 317 27.80 -25.29 7.32
N PRO A 318 27.94 -26.01 6.21
CA PRO A 318 29.18 -25.99 5.50
C PRO A 318 29.44 -24.56 5.08
N ASP A 319 30.62 -24.02 5.43
CA ASP A 319 31.08 -22.76 4.86
C ASP A 319 30.91 -22.85 3.35
N VAL A 320 30.00 -22.06 2.80
CA VAL A 320 29.86 -21.92 1.36
C VAL A 320 31.00 -21.03 0.90
N VAL A 321 32.17 -21.62 0.89
CA VAL A 321 33.31 -21.11 0.13
C VAL A 321 32.91 -21.24 -1.34
N ASN A 322 32.85 -20.08 -1.98
CA ASN A 322 32.65 -19.87 -3.40
C ASN A 322 33.08 -21.06 -4.26
N ALA A 323 32.11 -21.67 -4.94
CA ALA A 323 32.34 -22.51 -6.10
C ALA A 323 31.55 -21.96 -7.27
#